data_77a98ce23b10522e3239891a96d0b499
#
_entry.id   77a98ce23b10522e3239891a96d0b499
#
_cell.length_a   1.000
_cell.length_b   1.000
_cell.length_c   1.000
_cell.angle_alpha   90.00
_cell.angle_beta   90.00
_cell.angle_gamma   90.00
#
_symmetry.space_group_name_H-M   'P 1'
#
loop_
_entity.id
_entity.type
_entity.pdbx_description
1 polymer ?
#
loop_
_entity_poly.entity_id
_entity_poly.type
_entity_poly.pdbx_seq_one_letter_code
_entity_poly.pdbx_strand_id
1 'polypeptide(L)'
;RRVIIRNNRLKRLVEIKAPEVILRNEKRMLQESVDSLFDNTRKSSAVKTEANRPLKSLSDSLKGKQGRFRQNLLGKRVDYSARSVIVGGPTLKLYECGIPKDMAAELYKPFIVKKLIERGIVKTVKSAKKIIDKREPIVWDILENVLKGHPVLLNRAPTLHRLGIQAFQPQLIEGKAIQVHPLVCTAFNADFDGDQMAVHLPLGPEAILEAQLLMLASHNILNPANGSPITVPSQDMILGLYYMTKKKMSTKDNPVKGEGLIFYSSEEVNIAFNENKVDLNAAIKVRVKDLNDSGELETKLIETTVGRVLFNEVVPEKAGYINSVLNKKALRGIIGNILKKTSVPETAEFLDKIKDMGFSFAFKGGLSFSLGDIIIPDEKNTMVDSAT
;
A
#
# COMPACT_ATOMS: atom_id res chain seq x y z
N ARG A 1 8.16 -47.61 -10.63
CA ARG A 1 7.70 -48.97 -10.34
C ARG A 1 7.29 -49.72 -11.61
N ARG A 2 6.42 -49.19 -12.50
CA ARG A 2 6.02 -49.81 -13.77
C ARG A 2 7.21 -50.12 -14.69
N VAL A 3 8.16 -49.20 -14.84
CA VAL A 3 9.38 -49.39 -15.63
C VAL A 3 10.15 -50.62 -15.13
N ILE A 4 10.36 -50.73 -13.83
CA ILE A 4 11.06 -51.89 -13.21
C ILE A 4 10.32 -53.20 -13.49
N ILE A 5 8.99 -53.21 -13.29
CA ILE A 5 8.19 -54.42 -13.53
C ILE A 5 8.28 -54.86 -15.00
N ARG A 6 8.12 -53.91 -15.95
CA ARG A 6 8.19 -54.23 -17.38
C ARG A 6 9.59 -54.64 -17.82
N ASN A 7 10.61 -54.00 -17.28
CA ASN A 7 12.00 -54.38 -17.56
C ASN A 7 12.32 -55.82 -17.06
N ASN A 8 11.90 -56.15 -15.82
CA ASN A 8 12.11 -57.47 -15.27
C ASN A 8 11.34 -58.56 -16.07
N ARG A 9 10.13 -58.23 -16.54
CA ARG A 9 9.35 -59.12 -17.41
C ARG A 9 10.03 -59.31 -18.76
N LEU A 10 10.52 -58.24 -19.37
CA LEU A 10 11.28 -58.34 -20.63
C LEU A 10 12.53 -59.19 -20.47
N LYS A 11 13.32 -59.02 -19.40
CA LYS A 11 14.48 -59.86 -19.12
C LYS A 11 14.14 -61.36 -19.08
N ARG A 12 13.10 -61.71 -18.31
CA ARG A 12 12.63 -63.13 -18.25
C ARG A 12 12.21 -63.69 -19.61
N LEU A 13 11.51 -62.88 -20.43
CA LEU A 13 11.07 -63.30 -21.77
C LEU A 13 12.26 -63.51 -22.71
N VAL A 14 13.33 -62.73 -22.58
CA VAL A 14 14.57 -62.93 -23.32
C VAL A 14 15.30 -64.20 -22.90
N GLU A 15 15.38 -64.48 -21.59
CA GLU A 15 15.98 -65.70 -21.04
C GLU A 15 15.28 -66.99 -21.53
N ILE A 16 13.96 -66.92 -21.60
CA ILE A 16 13.12 -68.05 -22.07
C ILE A 16 13.09 -68.25 -23.62
N LYS A 17 13.78 -67.31 -24.35
CA LYS A 17 13.78 -67.22 -25.82
C LYS A 17 12.36 -67.18 -26.39
N ALA A 18 11.49 -66.32 -25.83
CA ALA A 18 10.12 -66.14 -26.27
C ALA A 18 10.02 -65.68 -27.75
N PRO A 19 8.91 -65.93 -28.46
CA PRO A 19 8.70 -65.52 -29.85
C PRO A 19 8.91 -63.99 -30.02
N GLU A 20 9.47 -63.63 -31.18
CA GLU A 20 9.86 -62.21 -31.45
C GLU A 20 8.69 -61.22 -31.34
N VAL A 21 7.49 -61.63 -31.72
CA VAL A 21 6.26 -60.83 -31.61
C VAL A 21 5.97 -60.43 -30.17
N ILE A 22 6.17 -61.36 -29.21
CA ILE A 22 5.96 -61.11 -27.78
C ILE A 22 7.05 -60.16 -27.25
N LEU A 23 8.31 -60.38 -27.63
CA LEU A 23 9.42 -59.51 -27.25
C LEU A 23 9.25 -58.08 -27.77
N ARG A 24 8.79 -57.93 -29.02
CA ARG A 24 8.52 -56.61 -29.61
C ARG A 24 7.39 -55.90 -28.87
N ASN A 25 6.32 -56.60 -28.50
CA ASN A 25 5.22 -56.00 -27.73
C ASN A 25 5.68 -55.56 -26.31
N GLU A 26 6.47 -56.39 -25.63
CA GLU A 26 6.95 -56.03 -24.29
C GLU A 26 7.97 -54.87 -24.31
N LYS A 27 8.82 -54.79 -25.35
CA LYS A 27 9.67 -53.61 -25.60
C LYS A 27 8.83 -52.36 -25.77
N ARG A 28 7.75 -52.40 -26.55
CA ARG A 28 6.82 -51.26 -26.69
C ARG A 28 6.19 -50.88 -25.36
N MET A 29 5.74 -51.86 -24.54
CA MET A 29 5.15 -51.61 -23.22
C MET A 29 6.17 -51.02 -22.23
N LEU A 30 7.45 -51.42 -22.34
CA LEU A 30 8.53 -50.81 -21.55
C LEU A 30 8.77 -49.36 -21.98
N GLN A 31 8.85 -49.12 -23.31
CA GLN A 31 8.98 -47.75 -23.84
C GLN A 31 7.84 -46.85 -23.36
N GLU A 32 6.60 -47.30 -23.45
CA GLU A 32 5.44 -46.58 -22.95
C GLU A 32 5.53 -46.25 -21.45
N SER A 33 6.10 -47.15 -20.66
CA SER A 33 6.29 -46.95 -19.24
C SER A 33 7.39 -45.90 -18.95
N VAL A 34 8.45 -45.88 -19.76
CA VAL A 34 9.51 -44.88 -19.68
C VAL A 34 9.01 -43.50 -20.10
N ASP A 35 8.28 -43.43 -21.21
CA ASP A 35 7.67 -42.17 -21.68
C ASP A 35 6.74 -41.58 -20.65
N SER A 36 5.93 -42.44 -19.97
CA SER A 36 5.03 -42.01 -18.89
C SER A 36 5.79 -41.57 -17.63
N LEU A 37 7.01 -42.06 -17.40
CA LEU A 37 7.86 -41.59 -16.31
C LEU A 37 8.38 -40.18 -16.61
N PHE A 38 8.74 -39.89 -17.85
CA PHE A 38 9.24 -38.55 -18.24
C PHE A 38 8.10 -37.57 -18.39
N ASP A 39 7.05 -37.87 -19.13
CA ASP A 39 5.90 -36.96 -19.32
C ASP A 39 4.59 -37.80 -19.51
N ASN A 40 3.81 -37.90 -18.45
CA ASN A 40 2.54 -38.67 -18.46
C ASN A 40 1.38 -37.90 -19.09
N THR A 41 1.45 -36.55 -19.18
CA THR A 41 0.37 -35.70 -19.68
C THR A 41 0.33 -35.60 -21.20
N ARG A 42 1.43 -35.94 -21.88
CA ARG A 42 1.57 -35.86 -23.35
C ARG A 42 0.87 -36.97 -24.11
N LYS A 43 0.44 -38.01 -23.42
CA LYS A 43 -0.23 -39.18 -24.03
C LYS A 43 -1.75 -39.04 -24.03
N SER A 44 -2.39 -39.51 -25.09
CA SER A 44 -3.85 -39.61 -25.19
C SER A 44 -4.47 -40.49 -24.08
N SER A 45 -3.72 -41.49 -23.59
CA SER A 45 -4.09 -42.32 -22.44
C SER A 45 -3.03 -42.19 -21.33
N ALA A 46 -3.18 -41.22 -20.47
CA ALA A 46 -2.30 -41.04 -19.31
C ALA A 46 -2.41 -42.27 -18.38
N VAL A 47 -1.27 -42.70 -17.83
CA VAL A 47 -1.23 -43.75 -16.82
C VAL A 47 -1.85 -43.26 -15.54
N LYS A 48 -2.88 -43.97 -15.04
CA LYS A 48 -3.65 -43.57 -13.86
C LYS A 48 -3.46 -44.56 -12.71
N THR A 49 -3.76 -44.11 -11.50
CA THR A 49 -3.92 -44.97 -10.32
C THR A 49 -5.27 -45.70 -10.36
N GLU A 50 -5.50 -46.66 -9.47
CA GLU A 50 -6.79 -47.34 -9.29
C GLU A 50 -7.94 -46.34 -9.03
N ALA A 51 -7.65 -45.20 -8.36
CA ALA A 51 -8.59 -44.12 -8.14
C ALA A 51 -8.73 -43.14 -9.34
N ASN A 52 -8.37 -43.54 -10.54
CA ASN A 52 -8.49 -42.83 -11.81
C ASN A 52 -7.72 -41.49 -11.87
N ARG A 53 -6.77 -41.25 -10.95
CA ARG A 53 -5.90 -40.03 -10.92
C ARG A 53 -4.64 -40.28 -11.75
N PRO A 54 -4.22 -39.32 -12.61
CA PRO A 54 -2.98 -39.45 -13.38
C PRO A 54 -1.78 -39.52 -12.43
N LEU A 55 -0.81 -40.39 -12.74
CA LEU A 55 0.45 -40.48 -12.01
C LEU A 55 1.31 -39.24 -12.34
N LYS A 56 1.96 -38.66 -11.32
CA LYS A 56 2.93 -37.60 -11.52
C LYS A 56 4.16 -38.11 -12.24
N SER A 57 4.53 -37.44 -13.32
CA SER A 57 5.77 -37.64 -14.08
C SER A 57 6.90 -36.75 -13.59
N LEU A 58 8.12 -37.00 -14.09
CA LEU A 58 9.27 -36.11 -13.82
C LEU A 58 9.02 -34.69 -14.35
N SER A 59 8.41 -34.59 -15.53
CA SER A 59 8.02 -33.31 -16.12
C SER A 59 7.05 -32.51 -15.21
N ASP A 60 6.04 -33.19 -14.64
CA ASP A 60 5.07 -32.55 -13.73
C ASP A 60 5.70 -32.08 -12.43
N SER A 61 6.79 -32.71 -11.98
CA SER A 61 7.53 -32.25 -10.81
C SER A 61 8.33 -30.96 -11.06
N LEU A 62 8.59 -30.62 -12.33
CA LEU A 62 9.35 -29.44 -12.73
C LEU A 62 8.45 -28.32 -13.26
N LYS A 63 7.38 -28.67 -13.99
CA LYS A 63 6.45 -27.73 -14.63
C LYS A 63 5.35 -27.21 -13.70
N GLY A 64 4.71 -26.09 -14.09
CA GLY A 64 3.53 -25.54 -13.44
C GLY A 64 3.81 -24.77 -12.14
N LYS A 65 2.74 -24.33 -11.47
CA LYS A 65 2.82 -23.51 -10.24
C LYS A 65 3.44 -24.28 -9.06
N GLN A 66 3.20 -25.59 -8.99
CA GLN A 66 3.72 -26.47 -7.93
C GLN A 66 5.02 -27.17 -8.34
N GLY A 67 5.53 -26.89 -9.53
CA GLY A 67 6.78 -27.43 -10.00
C GLY A 67 7.99 -26.78 -9.31
N ARG A 68 9.11 -27.51 -9.34
CA ARG A 68 10.34 -27.13 -8.63
C ARG A 68 10.85 -25.75 -9.05
N PHE A 69 10.74 -25.40 -10.33
CA PHE A 69 11.18 -24.08 -10.80
C PHE A 69 10.40 -22.93 -10.17
N ARG A 70 9.09 -22.95 -10.24
CA ARG A 70 8.25 -21.85 -9.73
C ARG A 70 8.11 -21.86 -8.21
N GLN A 71 8.12 -23.02 -7.57
CA GLN A 71 7.86 -23.14 -6.14
C GLN A 71 9.12 -22.95 -5.28
N ASN A 72 10.31 -23.36 -5.78
CA ASN A 72 11.52 -23.42 -4.94
C ASN A 72 12.74 -22.71 -5.52
N LEU A 73 12.80 -22.47 -6.85
CA LEU A 73 13.95 -21.84 -7.49
C LEU A 73 13.74 -20.36 -7.80
N LEU A 74 12.61 -19.99 -8.41
CA LEU A 74 12.28 -18.60 -8.70
C LEU A 74 11.81 -17.83 -7.46
N GLY A 75 11.39 -18.52 -6.42
CA GLY A 75 11.02 -17.94 -5.14
C GLY A 75 11.15 -18.99 -4.04
N LYS A 76 11.49 -18.54 -2.83
CA LYS A 76 11.66 -19.39 -1.65
C LYS A 76 10.91 -18.79 -0.47
N ARG A 77 10.60 -19.60 0.54
CA ARG A 77 10.22 -19.09 1.85
C ARG A 77 11.44 -18.47 2.52
N VAL A 78 11.24 -17.30 3.10
CA VAL A 78 12.32 -16.54 3.74
C VAL A 78 12.03 -16.32 5.21
N ASP A 79 13.09 -16.26 6.01
CA ASP A 79 13.02 -15.89 7.41
C ASP A 79 12.91 -14.37 7.57
N TYR A 80 12.73 -13.89 8.79
CA TYR A 80 12.57 -12.47 9.13
C TYR A 80 11.42 -11.82 8.36
N SER A 81 10.34 -12.55 8.21
CA SER A 81 9.11 -12.12 7.57
C SER A 81 7.89 -12.50 8.41
N ALA A 82 6.86 -11.68 8.31
CA ALA A 82 5.60 -11.91 8.99
C ALA A 82 4.44 -11.51 8.08
N ARG A 83 3.23 -11.85 8.47
CA ARG A 83 2.01 -11.48 7.74
C ARG A 83 0.90 -11.19 8.74
N SER A 84 0.16 -10.11 8.53
CA SER A 84 -1.04 -9.79 9.31
C SER A 84 -2.05 -8.99 8.48
N VAL A 85 -3.23 -8.86 9.02
CA VAL A 85 -4.29 -7.98 8.49
C VAL A 85 -3.85 -6.53 8.61
N ILE A 86 -4.28 -5.68 7.68
CA ILE A 86 -4.01 -4.24 7.68
C ILE A 86 -5.22 -3.45 8.13
N VAL A 87 -4.95 -2.33 8.79
CA VAL A 87 -5.94 -1.32 9.19
C VAL A 87 -5.42 0.07 8.88
N GLY A 88 -6.33 1.04 8.74
CA GLY A 88 -5.95 2.43 8.52
C GLY A 88 -5.23 3.03 9.72
N GLY A 89 -4.15 3.74 9.45
CA GLY A 89 -3.38 4.52 10.43
C GLY A 89 -3.39 6.01 10.08
N PRO A 90 -4.47 6.76 10.37
CA PRO A 90 -4.58 8.16 9.96
C PRO A 90 -3.56 9.08 10.66
N THR A 91 -3.06 8.69 11.82
CA THR A 91 -2.07 9.46 12.59
C THR A 91 -0.63 9.27 12.14
N LEU A 92 -0.37 8.25 11.32
CA LEU A 92 0.97 7.96 10.81
C LEU A 92 1.41 9.03 9.82
N LYS A 93 2.74 9.25 9.73
CA LYS A 93 3.37 10.00 8.64
C LYS A 93 3.50 9.12 7.39
N LEU A 94 3.66 9.72 6.23
CA LEU A 94 3.71 9.01 4.94
C LEU A 94 4.81 7.93 4.89
N TYR A 95 5.92 8.14 5.58
CA TYR A 95 7.04 7.21 5.68
C TYR A 95 6.93 6.21 6.83
N GLU A 96 5.87 6.26 7.64
CA GLU A 96 5.70 5.41 8.82
C GLU A 96 4.68 4.28 8.59
N CYS A 97 4.86 3.19 9.31
CA CYS A 97 3.85 2.13 9.47
C CYS A 97 3.77 1.68 10.92
N GLY A 98 2.59 1.26 11.36
CA GLY A 98 2.39 0.69 12.68
C GLY A 98 2.58 -0.83 12.65
N ILE A 99 3.51 -1.35 13.45
CA ILE A 99 3.73 -2.81 13.58
C ILE A 99 3.38 -3.24 15.00
N PRO A 100 2.60 -4.33 15.15
CA PRO A 100 2.33 -4.93 16.46
C PRO A 100 3.61 -5.24 17.22
N LYS A 101 3.64 -4.89 18.51
CA LYS A 101 4.81 -5.12 19.38
C LYS A 101 5.32 -6.56 19.35
N ASP A 102 4.40 -7.53 19.40
CA ASP A 102 4.73 -8.95 19.38
C ASP A 102 5.42 -9.37 18.07
N MET A 103 4.92 -8.86 16.95
CA MET A 103 5.50 -9.12 15.64
C MET A 103 6.88 -8.47 15.50
N ALA A 104 7.03 -7.25 15.97
CA ALA A 104 8.31 -6.55 15.94
C ALA A 104 9.36 -7.26 16.81
N ALA A 105 9.00 -7.75 18.01
CA ALA A 105 9.90 -8.50 18.88
C ALA A 105 10.45 -9.78 18.22
N GLU A 106 9.62 -10.50 17.47
CA GLU A 106 10.08 -11.70 16.74
C GLU A 106 10.93 -11.34 15.49
N LEU A 107 10.53 -10.35 14.71
CA LEU A 107 11.27 -9.92 13.52
C LEU A 107 12.68 -9.41 13.88
N TYR A 108 12.78 -8.55 14.90
CA TYR A 108 14.03 -7.93 15.32
C TYR A 108 14.80 -8.73 16.39
N LYS A 109 14.38 -9.97 16.68
CA LYS A 109 14.98 -10.83 17.71
C LYS A 109 16.51 -10.90 17.67
N PRO A 110 17.20 -11.07 16.52
CA PRO A 110 18.67 -11.11 16.49
C PRO A 110 19.30 -9.77 16.88
N PHE A 111 18.70 -8.65 16.50
CA PHE A 111 19.20 -7.32 16.84
C PHE A 111 19.02 -7.01 18.34
N ILE A 112 17.89 -7.43 18.93
CA ILE A 112 17.64 -7.31 20.36
C ILE A 112 18.65 -8.18 21.14
N VAL A 113 18.88 -9.43 20.73
CA VAL A 113 19.87 -10.31 21.33
C VAL A 113 21.25 -9.68 21.31
N LYS A 114 21.67 -9.13 20.16
CA LYS A 114 22.94 -8.42 20.01
C LYS A 114 23.05 -7.27 21.02
N LYS A 115 22.02 -6.42 21.10
CA LYS A 115 22.01 -5.26 22.02
C LYS A 115 21.98 -5.64 23.50
N LEU A 116 21.29 -6.72 23.87
CA LEU A 116 21.28 -7.25 25.23
C LEU A 116 22.68 -7.72 25.68
N ILE A 117 23.43 -8.36 24.78
CA ILE A 117 24.80 -8.80 25.04
C ILE A 117 25.77 -7.61 25.07
N GLU A 118 25.68 -6.69 24.12
CA GLU A 118 26.51 -5.47 24.06
C GLU A 118 26.36 -4.60 25.30
N ARG A 119 25.15 -4.49 25.86
CA ARG A 119 24.87 -3.74 27.10
C ARG A 119 25.27 -4.52 28.37
N GLY A 120 25.77 -5.76 28.24
CA GLY A 120 26.18 -6.57 29.39
C GLY A 120 25.03 -7.10 30.26
N ILE A 121 23.76 -6.95 29.84
CA ILE A 121 22.57 -7.40 30.57
C ILE A 121 22.54 -8.92 30.65
N VAL A 122 22.99 -9.59 29.58
CA VAL A 122 23.10 -11.04 29.48
C VAL A 122 24.44 -11.45 28.90
N LYS A 123 24.96 -12.61 29.39
CA LYS A 123 26.22 -13.18 28.90
C LYS A 123 26.07 -14.19 27.79
N THR A 124 24.86 -14.76 27.59
CA THR A 124 24.64 -15.85 26.65
C THR A 124 23.39 -15.59 25.78
N VAL A 125 23.43 -16.03 24.52
CA VAL A 125 22.29 -15.98 23.59
C VAL A 125 21.06 -16.72 24.15
N LYS A 126 21.28 -17.83 24.89
CA LYS A 126 20.19 -18.60 25.50
C LYS A 126 19.43 -17.78 26.55
N SER A 127 20.16 -17.04 27.39
CA SER A 127 19.55 -16.14 28.39
C SER A 127 18.82 -14.97 27.72
N ALA A 128 19.42 -14.38 26.68
CA ALA A 128 18.77 -13.31 25.92
C ALA A 128 17.43 -13.76 25.31
N LYS A 129 17.39 -14.93 24.67
CA LYS A 129 16.14 -15.49 24.13
C LYS A 129 15.08 -15.68 25.22
N LYS A 130 15.45 -16.17 26.42
CA LYS A 130 14.49 -16.31 27.53
C LYS A 130 13.89 -14.98 27.98
N ILE A 131 14.66 -13.89 28.01
CA ILE A 131 14.19 -12.55 28.37
C ILE A 131 13.20 -12.05 27.29
N ILE A 132 13.52 -12.24 26.01
CA ILE A 132 12.63 -11.85 24.89
C ILE A 132 11.33 -12.66 24.95
N ASP A 133 11.40 -13.98 25.16
CA ASP A 133 10.22 -14.85 25.21
C ASP A 133 9.32 -14.53 26.42
N LYS A 134 9.90 -14.04 27.53
CA LYS A 134 9.17 -13.53 28.70
C LYS A 134 8.61 -12.11 28.52
N ARG A 135 8.99 -11.41 27.46
CA ARG A 135 8.55 -10.03 27.16
C ARG A 135 8.83 -9.05 28.30
N GLU A 136 10.03 -9.13 28.88
CA GLU A 136 10.43 -8.22 29.95
C GLU A 136 10.46 -6.76 29.46
N PRO A 137 10.14 -5.75 30.31
CA PRO A 137 10.05 -4.34 29.92
C PRO A 137 11.29 -3.82 29.17
N ILE A 138 12.48 -4.26 29.57
CA ILE A 138 13.75 -3.89 28.95
C ILE A 138 13.83 -4.24 27.46
N VAL A 139 13.06 -5.24 27.01
CA VAL A 139 13.02 -5.64 25.60
C VAL A 139 12.37 -4.54 24.75
N TRP A 140 11.35 -3.87 25.27
CA TRP A 140 10.65 -2.81 24.58
C TRP A 140 11.52 -1.57 24.39
N ASP A 141 12.27 -1.18 25.43
CA ASP A 141 13.21 -0.05 25.37
C ASP A 141 14.32 -0.28 24.34
N ILE A 142 14.84 -1.51 24.29
CA ILE A 142 15.85 -1.90 23.31
C ILE A 142 15.25 -1.93 21.91
N LEU A 143 14.05 -2.49 21.76
CA LEU A 143 13.36 -2.61 20.49
C LEU A 143 13.10 -1.22 19.90
N GLU A 144 12.59 -0.27 20.68
CA GLU A 144 12.37 1.10 20.23
C GLU A 144 13.65 1.75 19.69
N ASN A 145 14.78 1.53 20.38
CA ASN A 145 16.07 2.05 19.90
C ASN A 145 16.57 1.33 18.64
N VAL A 146 16.28 0.03 18.48
CA VAL A 146 16.68 -0.74 17.30
C VAL A 146 15.83 -0.35 16.07
N LEU A 147 14.57 -0.02 16.29
CA LEU A 147 13.66 0.41 15.20
C LEU A 147 14.09 1.72 14.57
N LYS A 148 14.68 2.65 15.33
CA LYS A 148 15.15 3.95 14.80
C LYS A 148 16.19 3.74 13.71
N GLY A 149 15.84 4.15 12.48
CA GLY A 149 16.74 4.00 11.32
C GLY A 149 16.80 2.58 10.74
N HIS A 150 15.94 1.66 11.16
CA HIS A 150 15.86 0.31 10.60
C HIS A 150 14.48 0.07 9.98
N PRO A 151 14.29 0.39 8.69
CA PRO A 151 13.00 0.28 8.02
C PRO A 151 12.57 -1.17 7.83
N VAL A 152 11.29 -1.36 7.58
CA VAL A 152 10.70 -2.62 7.14
C VAL A 152 10.11 -2.47 5.75
N LEU A 153 10.04 -3.57 5.01
CA LEU A 153 9.37 -3.62 3.73
C LEU A 153 7.96 -4.19 3.91
N LEU A 154 6.96 -3.46 3.44
CA LEU A 154 5.58 -3.94 3.34
C LEU A 154 5.30 -4.38 1.91
N ASN A 155 4.63 -5.51 1.76
CA ASN A 155 4.20 -6.04 0.47
C ASN A 155 2.75 -6.50 0.53
N ARG A 156 1.95 -6.12 -0.48
CA ARG A 156 0.62 -6.68 -0.71
C ARG A 156 0.63 -7.53 -1.99
N ALA A 157 0.17 -8.77 -1.88
CA ALA A 157 -0.07 -9.62 -3.04
C ALA A 157 -1.48 -9.35 -3.63
N PRO A 158 -1.63 -9.34 -4.98
CA PRO A 158 -0.61 -9.55 -5.99
C PRO A 158 0.28 -8.30 -6.20
N THR A 159 1.59 -8.49 -6.34
CA THR A 159 2.52 -7.39 -6.63
C THR A 159 2.50 -7.09 -8.13
N LEU A 160 1.68 -6.12 -8.54
CA LEU A 160 1.45 -5.78 -9.95
C LEU A 160 2.53 -4.87 -10.53
N HIS A 161 3.13 -4.03 -9.69
CA HIS A 161 4.18 -3.08 -10.06
C HIS A 161 5.13 -2.84 -8.89
N ARG A 162 6.23 -2.13 -9.11
CA ARG A 162 7.29 -1.94 -8.10
C ARG A 162 6.82 -1.28 -6.80
N LEU A 163 5.78 -0.44 -6.83
CA LEU A 163 5.23 0.21 -5.63
C LEU A 163 4.35 -0.72 -4.78
N GLY A 164 4.13 -1.97 -5.22
CA GLY A 164 3.53 -3.02 -4.40
C GLY A 164 4.47 -3.54 -3.29
N ILE A 165 5.72 -3.07 -3.27
CA ILE A 165 6.68 -3.26 -2.18
C ILE A 165 7.28 -1.89 -1.87
N GLN A 166 7.11 -1.41 -0.64
CA GLN A 166 7.65 -0.13 -0.18
C GLN A 166 8.24 -0.27 1.21
N ALA A 167 9.22 0.58 1.51
CA ALA A 167 9.85 0.65 2.82
C ALA A 167 9.13 1.68 3.71
N PHE A 168 9.06 1.37 4.98
CA PHE A 168 8.47 2.24 6.00
C PHE A 168 9.31 2.21 7.27
N GLN A 169 9.36 3.32 7.99
CA GLN A 169 9.88 3.38 9.34
C GLN A 169 8.82 2.81 10.29
N PRO A 170 9.10 1.72 11.01
CA PRO A 170 8.11 1.11 11.88
C PRO A 170 7.91 1.90 13.16
N GLN A 171 6.66 2.02 13.59
CA GLN A 171 6.21 2.49 14.90
C GLN A 171 5.57 1.32 15.65
N LEU A 172 5.85 1.19 16.94
CA LEU A 172 5.26 0.14 17.77
C LEU A 172 3.81 0.50 18.12
N ILE A 173 2.91 -0.41 17.84
CA ILE A 173 1.49 -0.26 18.15
C ILE A 173 0.99 -1.43 18.98
N GLU A 174 -0.07 -1.18 19.74
CA GLU A 174 -0.84 -2.23 20.41
C GLU A 174 -1.78 -2.91 19.40
N GLY A 175 -2.15 -4.15 19.69
CA GLY A 175 -3.03 -4.94 18.83
C GLY A 175 -2.30 -5.96 17.99
N LYS A 176 -2.96 -6.49 16.95
CA LYS A 176 -2.45 -7.57 16.09
C LYS A 176 -2.41 -7.21 14.61
N ALA A 177 -3.01 -6.09 14.22
CA ALA A 177 -3.09 -5.63 12.84
C ALA A 177 -1.99 -4.60 12.54
N ILE A 178 -1.50 -4.61 11.31
CA ILE A 178 -0.52 -3.63 10.83
C ILE A 178 -1.27 -2.34 10.48
N GLN A 179 -0.80 -1.19 10.95
CA GLN A 179 -1.34 0.10 10.53
C GLN A 179 -0.60 0.63 9.32
N VAL A 180 -1.38 1.07 8.33
CA VAL A 180 -0.86 1.57 7.05
C VAL A 180 -1.41 2.96 6.79
N HIS A 181 -0.56 3.85 6.29
CA HIS A 181 -0.94 5.22 5.97
C HIS A 181 -1.98 5.25 4.83
N PRO A 182 -3.09 6.00 4.95
CA PRO A 182 -4.17 5.98 3.96
C PRO A 182 -3.74 6.35 2.53
N LEU A 183 -2.77 7.25 2.35
CA LEU A 183 -2.33 7.69 1.03
C LEU A 183 -1.56 6.62 0.24
N VAL A 184 -0.97 5.62 0.88
CA VAL A 184 -0.24 4.54 0.18
C VAL A 184 -1.17 3.41 -0.28
N CYS A 185 -2.42 3.37 0.18
CA CYS A 185 -3.38 2.33 -0.21
C CYS A 185 -3.57 2.26 -1.72
N THR A 186 -3.57 3.40 -2.41
CA THR A 186 -3.69 3.43 -3.88
C THR A 186 -2.51 2.72 -4.56
N ALA A 187 -1.28 2.90 -4.07
CA ALA A 187 -0.08 2.26 -4.62
C ALA A 187 -0.09 0.73 -4.39
N PHE A 188 -0.56 0.27 -3.24
CA PHE A 188 -0.71 -1.15 -2.92
C PHE A 188 -1.99 -1.77 -3.52
N ASN A 189 -2.92 -0.95 -4.03
CA ASN A 189 -4.29 -1.37 -4.35
C ASN A 189 -4.93 -2.10 -3.17
N ALA A 190 -4.77 -1.53 -1.97
CA ALA A 190 -5.20 -2.11 -0.69
C ALA A 190 -6.47 -1.44 -0.19
N ASP A 191 -7.33 -2.21 0.44
CA ASP A 191 -8.48 -1.76 1.21
C ASP A 191 -8.46 -2.42 2.61
N PHE A 192 -9.33 -1.95 3.49
CA PHE A 192 -9.35 -2.37 4.89
C PHE A 192 -10.51 -3.34 5.19
N ASP A 193 -10.91 -4.14 4.22
CA ASP A 193 -12.00 -5.13 4.31
C ASP A 193 -11.54 -6.52 4.80
N GLY A 194 -10.28 -6.65 5.21
CA GLY A 194 -9.64 -7.89 5.63
C GLY A 194 -8.37 -8.23 4.85
N ASP A 195 -7.90 -7.30 4.04
CA ASP A 195 -6.62 -7.44 3.33
C ASP A 195 -5.47 -7.69 4.29
N GLN A 196 -4.49 -8.46 3.82
CA GLN A 196 -3.27 -8.77 4.55
C GLN A 196 -2.05 -8.27 3.79
N MET A 197 -1.05 -7.83 4.54
CA MET A 197 0.28 -7.51 4.01
C MET A 197 1.36 -8.38 4.64
N ALA A 198 2.38 -8.67 3.84
CA ALA A 198 3.62 -9.26 4.33
C ALA A 198 4.59 -8.17 4.77
N VAL A 199 5.30 -8.44 5.85
CA VAL A 199 6.39 -7.60 6.38
C VAL A 199 7.70 -8.34 6.20
N HIS A 200 8.72 -7.67 5.69
CA HIS A 200 10.06 -8.22 5.54
C HIS A 200 11.08 -7.28 6.17
N LEU A 201 12.07 -7.85 6.84
CA LEU A 201 13.11 -7.09 7.51
C LEU A 201 14.41 -7.14 6.71
N PRO A 202 14.93 -5.99 6.20
CA PRO A 202 16.28 -5.91 5.66
C PRO A 202 17.31 -6.20 6.75
N LEU A 203 18.29 -7.09 6.50
CA LEU A 203 19.22 -7.54 7.51
C LEU A 203 20.60 -6.86 7.40
N GLY A 204 21.11 -6.70 6.18
CA GLY A 204 22.42 -6.09 5.94
C GLY A 204 22.36 -4.57 5.90
N PRO A 205 23.45 -3.87 6.25
CA PRO A 205 23.50 -2.41 6.20
C PRO A 205 23.27 -1.86 4.79
N GLU A 206 23.73 -2.56 3.76
CA GLU A 206 23.51 -2.22 2.35
C GLU A 206 22.02 -2.27 2.00
N ALA A 207 21.31 -3.35 2.39
CA ALA A 207 19.87 -3.49 2.17
C ALA A 207 19.05 -2.46 2.96
N ILE A 208 19.48 -2.12 4.19
CA ILE A 208 18.85 -1.07 5.00
C ILE A 208 18.99 0.29 4.32
N LEU A 209 20.18 0.61 3.83
CA LEU A 209 20.45 1.88 3.15
C LEU A 209 19.66 1.99 1.83
N GLU A 210 19.60 0.91 1.06
CA GLU A 210 18.82 0.84 -0.19
C GLU A 210 17.31 1.00 0.11
N ALA A 211 16.80 0.36 1.15
CA ALA A 211 15.42 0.52 1.60
C ALA A 211 15.11 1.98 1.99
N GLN A 212 16.02 2.65 2.69
CA GLN A 212 15.85 4.06 3.10
C GLN A 212 15.92 5.03 1.93
N LEU A 213 16.88 4.87 1.01
CA LEU A 213 17.12 5.83 -0.05
C LEU A 213 16.21 5.65 -1.26
N LEU A 214 15.90 4.41 -1.65
CA LEU A 214 15.18 4.10 -2.89
C LEU A 214 13.74 3.64 -2.67
N MET A 215 13.47 2.93 -1.57
CA MET A 215 12.18 2.25 -1.39
C MET A 215 11.25 2.92 -0.39
N LEU A 216 11.70 3.96 0.32
CA LEU A 216 10.88 4.64 1.31
C LEU A 216 9.62 5.23 0.66
N ALA A 217 8.46 5.07 1.29
CA ALA A 217 7.17 5.48 0.73
C ALA A 217 7.11 6.97 0.37
N SER A 218 7.76 7.84 1.18
CA SER A 218 7.87 9.27 0.90
C SER A 218 8.65 9.60 -0.38
N HIS A 219 9.54 8.71 -0.85
CA HIS A 219 10.30 8.91 -2.09
C HIS A 219 9.56 8.37 -3.33
N ASN A 220 8.50 7.58 -3.14
CA ASN A 220 7.76 6.92 -4.20
C ASN A 220 6.37 7.56 -4.44
N ILE A 221 6.34 8.89 -4.59
CA ILE A 221 5.11 9.67 -4.81
C ILE A 221 4.57 9.50 -6.24
N LEU A 222 5.44 9.24 -7.22
CA LEU A 222 5.09 9.18 -8.64
C LEU A 222 4.82 7.75 -9.11
N ASN A 223 3.82 7.62 -9.97
CA ASN A 223 3.55 6.37 -10.66
C ASN A 223 4.62 6.13 -11.75
N PRO A 224 5.33 5.00 -11.75
CA PRO A 224 6.37 4.70 -12.74
C PRO A 224 5.86 4.55 -14.18
N ALA A 225 4.56 4.29 -14.38
CA ALA A 225 3.99 4.09 -15.70
C ALA A 225 3.81 5.40 -16.48
N ASN A 226 3.40 6.48 -15.82
CA ASN A 226 3.02 7.74 -16.48
C ASN A 226 3.57 9.00 -15.79
N GLY A 227 4.35 8.87 -14.71
CA GLY A 227 4.91 10.00 -13.97
C GLY A 227 3.89 10.88 -13.24
N SER A 228 2.62 10.50 -13.18
CA SER A 228 1.62 11.24 -12.39
C SER A 228 1.70 10.86 -10.92
N PRO A 229 1.33 11.77 -9.98
CA PRO A 229 1.25 11.42 -8.57
C PRO A 229 0.28 10.25 -8.31
N ILE A 230 0.74 9.25 -7.56
CA ILE A 230 -0.06 8.10 -7.12
C ILE A 230 -0.56 8.27 -5.69
N THR A 231 0.22 8.92 -4.83
CA THR A 231 -0.15 9.27 -3.45
C THR A 231 -1.03 10.52 -3.46
N VAL A 232 -2.30 10.33 -3.76
CA VAL A 232 -3.30 11.41 -3.83
C VAL A 232 -4.39 11.12 -2.80
N PRO A 233 -4.91 12.15 -2.10
CA PRO A 233 -6.06 11.98 -1.22
C PRO A 233 -7.21 11.27 -1.90
N SER A 234 -7.95 10.46 -1.17
CA SER A 234 -9.07 9.66 -1.64
C SER A 234 -10.23 9.71 -0.64
N GLN A 235 -11.43 9.31 -1.08
CA GLN A 235 -12.62 9.16 -0.23
C GLN A 235 -12.87 10.40 0.64
N ASP A 236 -12.97 10.24 1.96
CA ASP A 236 -13.31 11.30 2.92
C ASP A 236 -12.32 12.47 2.93
N MET A 237 -11.05 12.22 2.62
CA MET A 237 -10.06 13.29 2.49
C MET A 237 -10.43 14.26 1.37
N ILE A 238 -10.84 13.75 0.19
CA ILE A 238 -11.28 14.60 -0.92
C ILE A 238 -12.58 15.29 -0.56
N LEU A 239 -13.51 14.58 0.05
CA LEU A 239 -14.81 15.12 0.44
C LEU A 239 -14.63 16.32 1.39
N GLY A 240 -13.78 16.19 2.41
CA GLY A 240 -13.47 17.27 3.34
C GLY A 240 -12.82 18.49 2.67
N LEU A 241 -11.83 18.25 1.81
CA LEU A 241 -11.16 19.33 1.06
C LEU A 241 -12.10 20.01 0.04
N TYR A 242 -12.96 19.24 -0.61
CA TYR A 242 -13.98 19.78 -1.50
C TYR A 242 -14.99 20.64 -0.73
N TYR A 243 -15.53 20.13 0.39
CA TYR A 243 -16.45 20.86 1.25
C TYR A 243 -15.86 22.19 1.71
N MET A 244 -14.61 22.17 2.16
CA MET A 244 -13.90 23.35 2.64
C MET A 244 -13.71 24.42 1.56
N THR A 245 -13.41 24.04 0.33
CA THR A 245 -13.04 24.96 -0.77
C THR A 245 -14.21 25.37 -1.67
N LYS A 246 -15.40 24.79 -1.47
CA LYS A 246 -16.60 25.15 -2.19
C LYS A 246 -17.12 26.53 -1.74
N LYS A 247 -17.47 27.38 -2.71
CA LYS A 247 -18.13 28.67 -2.44
C LYS A 247 -19.62 28.39 -2.18
N LYS A 248 -20.18 28.94 -1.11
CA LYS A 248 -21.62 28.94 -0.83
C LYS A 248 -22.15 30.34 -1.14
N MET A 249 -23.22 30.41 -1.91
CA MET A 249 -23.90 31.67 -2.18
C MET A 249 -24.94 31.92 -1.10
N SER A 250 -25.01 33.14 -0.61
CA SER A 250 -26.05 33.57 0.32
C SER A 250 -27.40 33.54 -0.35
N THR A 251 -28.36 32.89 0.27
CA THR A 251 -29.78 32.90 -0.13
C THR A 251 -30.59 33.53 1.01
N LYS A 252 -31.80 34.03 0.68
CA LYS A 252 -32.68 34.66 1.68
C LYS A 252 -32.98 33.73 2.89
N ASP A 253 -33.03 32.42 2.63
CA ASP A 253 -33.33 31.40 3.64
C ASP A 253 -32.08 30.90 4.38
N ASN A 254 -30.89 31.10 3.80
CA ASN A 254 -29.60 30.67 4.36
C ASN A 254 -28.53 31.73 4.14
N PRO A 255 -28.50 32.79 4.97
CA PRO A 255 -27.48 33.82 4.86
C PRO A 255 -26.10 33.28 5.29
N VAL A 256 -25.06 33.59 4.50
CA VAL A 256 -23.67 33.20 4.80
C VAL A 256 -23.05 34.33 5.59
N LYS A 257 -22.54 34.03 6.78
CA LYS A 257 -21.89 35.01 7.65
C LYS A 257 -20.58 35.49 7.04
N GLY A 258 -20.39 36.82 7.00
CA GLY A 258 -19.14 37.42 6.59
C GLY A 258 -18.89 37.48 5.09
N GLU A 259 -19.93 37.24 4.24
CA GLU A 259 -19.79 37.38 2.79
C GLU A 259 -19.43 38.84 2.41
N GLY A 260 -18.45 38.99 1.52
CA GLY A 260 -18.00 40.31 1.01
C GLY A 260 -17.02 41.07 1.90
N LEU A 261 -16.67 40.58 3.05
CA LEU A 261 -15.67 41.18 3.92
C LEU A 261 -14.29 41.22 3.28
N ILE A 262 -13.53 42.27 3.62
CA ILE A 262 -12.15 42.49 3.13
C ILE A 262 -11.21 42.32 4.29
N PHE A 263 -10.19 41.45 4.12
CA PHE A 263 -9.18 41.17 5.14
C PHE A 263 -7.79 41.60 4.65
N TYR A 264 -6.99 42.09 5.59
CA TYR A 264 -5.64 42.53 5.29
C TYR A 264 -4.63 41.39 5.16
N SER A 265 -4.84 40.29 5.89
CA SER A 265 -3.95 39.11 5.86
C SER A 265 -4.73 37.80 6.05
N SER A 266 -4.07 36.66 5.77
CA SER A 266 -4.58 35.32 6.07
C SER A 266 -4.79 35.08 7.56
N GLU A 267 -3.91 35.66 8.40
CA GLU A 267 -4.00 35.54 9.85
C GLU A 267 -5.29 36.19 10.40
N GLU A 268 -5.68 37.35 9.86
CA GLU A 268 -6.92 38.03 10.23
C GLU A 268 -8.15 37.17 9.87
N VAL A 269 -8.12 36.47 8.72
CA VAL A 269 -9.18 35.53 8.34
C VAL A 269 -9.27 34.38 9.33
N ASN A 270 -8.14 33.84 9.79
CA ASN A 270 -8.10 32.75 10.79
C ASN A 270 -8.71 33.20 12.12
N ILE A 271 -8.38 34.39 12.59
CA ILE A 271 -8.94 34.95 13.82
C ILE A 271 -10.47 35.10 13.67
N ALA A 272 -10.93 35.68 12.55
CA ALA A 272 -12.36 35.87 12.29
C ALA A 272 -13.11 34.54 12.17
N PHE A 273 -12.48 33.53 11.57
CA PHE A 273 -13.05 32.18 11.47
C PHE A 273 -13.17 31.49 12.83
N ASN A 274 -12.13 31.55 13.64
CA ASN A 274 -12.12 30.95 14.99
C ASN A 274 -13.11 31.63 15.92
N GLU A 275 -13.36 32.92 15.74
CA GLU A 275 -14.39 33.69 16.48
C GLU A 275 -15.82 33.49 15.91
N ASN A 276 -16.01 32.63 14.89
CA ASN A 276 -17.30 32.41 14.21
C ASN A 276 -17.94 33.68 13.61
N LYS A 277 -17.13 34.67 13.23
CA LYS A 277 -17.58 35.89 12.53
C LYS A 277 -17.78 35.66 11.04
N VAL A 278 -17.07 34.69 10.48
CA VAL A 278 -17.16 34.30 9.06
C VAL A 278 -17.39 32.79 8.91
N ASP A 279 -18.19 32.41 7.93
CA ASP A 279 -18.41 31.00 7.57
C ASP A 279 -17.29 30.47 6.68
N LEU A 280 -16.98 29.17 6.76
CA LEU A 280 -15.94 28.48 6.00
C LEU A 280 -16.05 28.71 4.49
N ASN A 281 -17.29 28.72 3.97
CA ASN A 281 -17.61 28.80 2.55
C ASN A 281 -17.94 30.24 2.09
N ALA A 282 -17.78 31.24 2.98
CA ALA A 282 -18.05 32.65 2.67
C ALA A 282 -17.07 33.19 1.60
N ALA A 283 -17.59 33.93 0.64
CA ALA A 283 -16.77 34.65 -0.32
C ALA A 283 -16.23 35.93 0.33
N ILE A 284 -14.91 36.06 0.35
CA ILE A 284 -14.18 37.16 0.96
C ILE A 284 -13.12 37.73 0.02
N LYS A 285 -12.62 38.89 0.31
CA LYS A 285 -11.44 39.46 -0.38
C LYS A 285 -10.29 39.52 0.60
N VAL A 286 -9.15 38.97 0.22
CA VAL A 286 -7.98 38.89 1.08
C VAL A 286 -6.75 39.34 0.30
N ARG A 287 -5.88 40.11 0.98
CA ARG A 287 -4.56 40.45 0.46
C ARG A 287 -3.63 39.24 0.72
N VAL A 288 -3.15 38.64 -0.34
CA VAL A 288 -2.28 37.46 -0.30
C VAL A 288 -0.98 37.71 -1.04
N LYS A 289 0.08 37.02 -0.61
CA LYS A 289 1.33 36.95 -1.36
C LYS A 289 1.22 35.88 -2.40
N ASP A 290 1.32 36.20 -3.68
CA ASP A 290 1.30 35.28 -4.80
C ASP A 290 2.54 35.44 -5.67
N LEU A 291 2.93 34.40 -6.38
CA LEU A 291 4.08 34.40 -7.27
C LEU A 291 3.67 35.05 -8.61
N ASN A 292 4.44 36.07 -9.04
CA ASN A 292 4.33 36.61 -10.38
C ASN A 292 4.93 35.67 -11.42
N ASP A 293 4.68 35.92 -12.71
CA ASP A 293 5.28 35.19 -13.83
C ASP A 293 6.82 35.23 -13.82
N SER A 294 7.41 36.21 -13.18
CA SER A 294 8.87 36.32 -12.92
C SER A 294 9.36 35.51 -11.72
N GLY A 295 8.47 34.89 -10.94
CA GLY A 295 8.81 34.10 -9.74
C GLY A 295 9.05 34.94 -8.48
N GLU A 296 8.73 36.26 -8.49
CA GLU A 296 8.80 37.13 -7.32
C GLU A 296 7.46 37.15 -6.57
N LEU A 297 7.53 37.30 -5.23
CA LEU A 297 6.35 37.39 -4.38
C LEU A 297 5.74 38.81 -4.47
N GLU A 298 4.54 38.89 -5.02
CA GLU A 298 3.76 40.14 -5.08
C GLU A 298 2.51 40.03 -4.21
N THR A 299 2.15 41.14 -3.56
CA THR A 299 0.93 41.14 -2.74
C THR A 299 -0.24 41.60 -3.58
N LYS A 300 -1.23 40.72 -3.76
CA LYS A 300 -2.45 40.96 -4.56
C LYS A 300 -3.69 40.82 -3.69
N LEU A 301 -4.70 41.65 -3.99
CA LEU A 301 -6.05 41.47 -3.43
C LEU A 301 -6.81 40.47 -4.29
N ILE A 302 -7.14 39.31 -3.75
CA ILE A 302 -7.79 38.24 -4.45
C ILE A 302 -9.18 37.95 -3.84
N GLU A 303 -10.17 37.75 -4.68
CA GLU A 303 -11.48 37.20 -4.26
C GLU A 303 -11.36 35.69 -4.10
N THR A 304 -11.66 35.20 -2.90
CA THR A 304 -11.50 33.81 -2.50
C THR A 304 -12.54 33.39 -1.46
N THR A 305 -12.40 32.21 -0.89
CA THR A 305 -13.23 31.76 0.25
C THR A 305 -12.34 31.54 1.49
N VAL A 306 -12.94 31.64 2.68
CA VAL A 306 -12.24 31.37 3.95
C VAL A 306 -11.52 30.01 3.90
N GLY A 307 -12.21 28.95 3.45
CA GLY A 307 -11.60 27.63 3.36
C GLY A 307 -10.42 27.53 2.41
N ARG A 308 -10.40 28.29 1.31
CA ARG A 308 -9.21 28.33 0.41
C ARG A 308 -8.04 29.06 1.06
N VAL A 309 -8.29 30.10 1.87
CA VAL A 309 -7.23 30.75 2.64
C VAL A 309 -6.60 29.77 3.61
N LEU A 310 -7.42 29.04 4.41
CA LEU A 310 -6.95 28.00 5.31
C LEU A 310 -6.14 26.91 4.61
N PHE A 311 -6.58 26.48 3.42
CA PHE A 311 -5.85 25.50 2.63
C PHE A 311 -4.47 26.02 2.20
N ASN A 312 -4.38 27.28 1.79
CA ASN A 312 -3.11 27.86 1.32
C ASN A 312 -2.07 28.05 2.44
N GLU A 313 -2.44 28.00 3.70
CA GLU A 313 -1.46 27.97 4.82
C GLU A 313 -0.63 26.71 4.86
N VAL A 314 -1.18 25.63 4.33
CA VAL A 314 -0.49 24.33 4.26
C VAL A 314 0.33 24.19 2.99
N VAL A 315 0.00 24.97 1.96
CA VAL A 315 0.68 24.94 0.65
C VAL A 315 2.06 25.61 0.79
N PRO A 316 3.14 24.97 0.30
CA PRO A 316 4.46 25.58 0.26
C PRO A 316 4.45 26.89 -0.56
N GLU A 317 5.10 27.94 -0.08
CA GLU A 317 5.12 29.28 -0.74
C GLU A 317 5.56 29.23 -2.20
N LYS A 318 6.51 28.34 -2.53
CA LYS A 318 7.01 28.14 -3.90
C LYS A 318 5.96 27.61 -4.89
N ALA A 319 4.84 27.08 -4.41
CA ALA A 319 3.78 26.56 -5.27
C ALA A 319 2.86 27.68 -5.83
N GLY A 320 2.82 28.85 -5.16
CA GLY A 320 1.88 29.93 -5.46
C GLY A 320 0.51 29.73 -4.81
N TYR A 321 -0.35 30.77 -4.89
CA TYR A 321 -1.67 30.73 -4.27
C TYR A 321 -2.67 29.92 -5.09
N ILE A 322 -3.35 28.97 -4.45
CA ILE A 322 -4.32 28.06 -5.07
C ILE A 322 -5.75 28.57 -4.79
N ASN A 323 -6.44 29.06 -5.83
CA ASN A 323 -7.79 29.59 -5.74
C ASN A 323 -8.80 28.78 -6.58
N SER A 324 -8.81 27.47 -6.40
CA SER A 324 -9.73 26.58 -7.09
C SER A 324 -10.46 25.64 -6.13
N VAL A 325 -11.58 25.07 -6.57
CA VAL A 325 -12.26 24.02 -5.82
C VAL A 325 -11.43 22.73 -5.90
N LEU A 326 -11.17 22.12 -4.75
CA LEU A 326 -10.33 20.94 -4.66
C LEU A 326 -11.14 19.66 -4.96
N ASN A 327 -11.02 19.19 -6.17
CA ASN A 327 -11.46 17.85 -6.57
C ASN A 327 -10.26 16.93 -6.81
N LYS A 328 -10.49 15.64 -7.04
CA LYS A 328 -9.43 14.63 -7.24
C LYS A 328 -8.46 15.02 -8.37
N LYS A 329 -8.96 15.58 -9.45
CA LYS A 329 -8.14 16.00 -10.61
C LYS A 329 -7.29 17.23 -10.29
N ALA A 330 -7.87 18.23 -9.63
CA ALA A 330 -7.16 19.43 -9.19
C ALA A 330 -6.05 19.08 -8.20
N LEU A 331 -6.36 18.28 -7.17
CA LEU A 331 -5.37 17.83 -6.18
C LEU A 331 -4.19 17.10 -6.81
N ARG A 332 -4.44 16.20 -7.77
CA ARG A 332 -3.36 15.53 -8.51
C ARG A 332 -2.47 16.52 -9.26
N GLY A 333 -3.06 17.53 -9.89
CA GLY A 333 -2.30 18.60 -10.57
C GLY A 333 -1.47 19.42 -9.59
N ILE A 334 -2.05 19.81 -8.46
CA ILE A 334 -1.39 20.56 -7.40
C ILE A 334 -0.20 19.81 -6.82
N ILE A 335 -0.38 18.53 -6.44
CA ILE A 335 0.69 17.67 -5.92
C ILE A 335 1.82 17.55 -6.93
N GLY A 336 1.48 17.35 -8.22
CA GLY A 336 2.49 17.29 -9.29
C GLY A 336 3.27 18.59 -9.47
N ASN A 337 2.62 19.76 -9.32
CA ASN A 337 3.26 21.06 -9.38
C ASN A 337 4.15 21.32 -8.16
N ILE A 338 3.68 20.98 -6.96
CA ILE A 338 4.46 21.10 -5.73
C ILE A 338 5.73 20.26 -5.83
N LEU A 339 5.62 18.99 -6.22
CA LEU A 339 6.77 18.10 -6.36
C LEU A 339 7.82 18.62 -7.36
N LYS A 340 7.39 19.33 -8.41
CA LYS A 340 8.30 19.93 -9.40
C LYS A 340 9.01 21.18 -8.88
N LYS A 341 8.35 21.96 -8.01
CA LYS A 341 8.86 23.24 -7.51
C LYS A 341 9.56 23.16 -6.15
N THR A 342 9.29 22.08 -5.40
CA THR A 342 9.81 21.82 -4.05
C THR A 342 10.60 20.53 -3.98
N SER A 343 11.02 20.15 -2.79
CA SER A 343 11.70 18.88 -2.51
C SER A 343 10.71 17.75 -2.20
N VAL A 344 11.16 16.49 -2.33
CA VAL A 344 10.37 15.29 -1.98
C VAL A 344 9.93 15.32 -0.49
N PRO A 345 10.80 15.66 0.49
CA PRO A 345 10.40 15.76 1.89
C PRO A 345 9.32 16.82 2.14
N GLU A 346 9.45 18.02 1.53
CA GLU A 346 8.44 19.09 1.65
C GLU A 346 7.09 18.64 1.06
N THR A 347 7.12 17.92 -0.05
CA THR A 347 5.90 17.35 -0.66
C THR A 347 5.27 16.28 0.24
N ALA A 348 6.06 15.45 0.89
CA ALA A 348 5.56 14.43 1.82
C ALA A 348 4.91 15.08 3.06
N GLU A 349 5.51 16.13 3.60
CA GLU A 349 4.94 16.90 4.71
C GLU A 349 3.61 17.57 4.30
N PHE A 350 3.57 18.15 3.10
CA PHE A 350 2.34 18.70 2.53
C PHE A 350 1.24 17.64 2.40
N LEU A 351 1.58 16.43 1.93
CA LEU A 351 0.63 15.31 1.82
C LEU A 351 0.07 14.90 3.18
N ASP A 352 0.89 14.87 4.23
CA ASP A 352 0.44 14.57 5.58
C ASP A 352 -0.53 15.66 6.09
N LYS A 353 -0.19 16.93 5.89
CA LYS A 353 -1.02 18.07 6.32
C LYS A 353 -2.37 18.09 5.61
N ILE A 354 -2.41 17.85 4.28
CA ILE A 354 -3.70 17.80 3.55
C ILE A 354 -4.54 16.59 3.92
N LYS A 355 -3.93 15.47 4.29
CA LYS A 355 -4.64 14.30 4.83
C LYS A 355 -5.35 14.67 6.14
N ASP A 356 -4.62 15.25 7.07
CA ASP A 356 -5.16 15.64 8.38
C ASP A 356 -6.25 16.71 8.24
N MET A 357 -6.04 17.70 7.37
CA MET A 357 -7.02 18.71 7.04
C MET A 357 -8.28 18.10 6.41
N GLY A 358 -8.11 17.22 5.42
CA GLY A 358 -9.23 16.54 4.76
C GLY A 358 -10.12 15.77 5.72
N PHE A 359 -9.54 14.96 6.59
CA PHE A 359 -10.29 14.24 7.62
C PHE A 359 -10.96 15.18 8.63
N SER A 360 -10.25 16.21 9.09
CA SER A 360 -10.79 17.18 10.05
C SER A 360 -12.00 17.91 9.49
N PHE A 361 -11.96 18.37 8.23
CA PHE A 361 -13.09 19.09 7.63
C PHE A 361 -14.21 18.16 7.16
N ALA A 362 -13.93 16.92 6.81
CA ALA A 362 -14.98 15.91 6.59
C ALA A 362 -15.76 15.65 7.88
N PHE A 363 -15.07 15.51 9.01
CA PHE A 363 -15.66 15.32 10.32
C PHE A 363 -16.47 16.55 10.76
N LYS A 364 -15.87 17.76 10.71
CA LYS A 364 -16.55 19.02 11.07
C LYS A 364 -17.76 19.32 10.20
N GLY A 365 -17.69 18.96 8.91
CA GLY A 365 -18.79 19.13 7.97
C GLY A 365 -19.98 18.22 8.22
N GLY A 366 -19.83 17.12 8.97
CA GLY A 366 -20.89 16.16 9.27
C GLY A 366 -21.54 15.62 8.00
N LEU A 367 -20.73 15.40 6.95
CA LEU A 367 -21.21 15.06 5.61
C LEU A 367 -21.76 13.65 5.58
N SER A 368 -23.08 13.54 5.42
CA SER A 368 -23.79 12.28 5.22
C SER A 368 -24.85 12.43 4.13
N PHE A 369 -25.21 11.33 3.51
CA PHE A 369 -26.32 11.29 2.54
C PHE A 369 -27.10 9.99 2.74
N SER A 370 -28.38 10.06 2.43
CA SER A 370 -29.29 8.92 2.46
C SER A 370 -29.74 8.53 1.06
N LEU A 371 -30.42 7.41 0.95
CA LEU A 371 -31.00 6.99 -0.32
C LEU A 371 -32.04 8.01 -0.86
N GLY A 372 -32.71 8.73 0.06
CA GLY A 372 -33.68 9.77 -0.30
C GLY A 372 -33.06 11.04 -0.90
N ASP A 373 -31.75 11.27 -0.69
CA ASP A 373 -31.06 12.43 -1.24
C ASP A 373 -30.63 12.23 -2.71
N ILE A 374 -30.82 11.01 -3.23
CA ILE A 374 -30.50 10.69 -4.63
C ILE A 374 -31.64 11.15 -5.51
N ILE A 375 -31.38 12.22 -6.29
CA ILE A 375 -32.34 12.75 -7.26
C ILE A 375 -32.38 11.84 -8.47
N ILE A 376 -33.51 11.21 -8.72
CA ILE A 376 -33.74 10.39 -9.91
C ILE A 376 -34.26 11.32 -11.02
N PRO A 377 -33.62 11.42 -12.21
CA PRO A 377 -34.12 12.22 -13.30
C PRO A 377 -35.51 11.75 -13.78
N ASP A 378 -36.41 12.69 -14.08
CA ASP A 378 -37.78 12.38 -14.53
C ASP A 378 -37.80 11.60 -15.87
N GLU A 379 -36.77 11.79 -16.69
CA GLU A 379 -36.57 11.09 -17.98
C GLU A 379 -36.27 9.59 -17.82
N LYS A 380 -35.96 9.10 -16.61
CA LYS A 380 -35.62 7.69 -16.40
C LYS A 380 -36.73 6.76 -16.90
N ASN A 381 -37.99 7.06 -16.58
CA ASN A 381 -39.12 6.21 -16.95
C ASN A 381 -39.32 6.18 -18.47
N THR A 382 -39.21 7.33 -19.13
CA THR A 382 -39.31 7.42 -20.58
C THR A 382 -38.17 6.71 -21.30
N MET A 383 -36.95 6.76 -20.75
CA MET A 383 -35.79 6.00 -21.29
C MET A 383 -35.94 4.49 -21.08
N VAL A 384 -36.47 4.06 -19.97
CA VAL A 384 -36.72 2.65 -19.70
C VAL A 384 -37.82 2.12 -20.62
N ASP A 385 -38.94 2.84 -20.75
CA ASP A 385 -40.07 2.46 -21.64
C ASP A 385 -39.67 2.43 -23.11
N SER A 386 -38.76 3.30 -23.54
CA SER A 386 -38.23 3.30 -24.89
C SER A 386 -37.23 2.16 -25.19
N ALA A 387 -36.63 1.59 -24.15
CA ALA A 387 -35.65 0.51 -24.25
C ALA A 387 -36.28 -0.89 -24.08
N THR A 388 -37.49 -0.96 -23.55
CA THR A 388 -38.29 -2.17 -23.39
C THR A 388 -39.18 -2.41 -24.60
#